data_741a946d1e111e7e88bc7063e59f756d
#
_entry.id   741a946d1e111e7e88bc7063e59f756d
#
_cell.length_a   1.000
_cell.length_b   1.000
_cell.length_c   1.000
_cell.angle_alpha   90.00
_cell.angle_beta   90.00
_cell.angle_gamma   90.00
#
_symmetry.space_group_name_H-M   'P 1'
#
loop_
_entity.id
_entity.type
_entity.pdbx_description
1 polymer ?
#
loop_
_entity_poly.entity_id
_entity_poly.type
_entity_poly.pdbx_seq_one_letter_code
_entity_poly.pdbx_strand_id
1 'polypeptide(L)'
;MITIRDFAKASGFSPTTISLVLNNSPAGQHIPEKTKDQIRKWARKLGYYPNQFARSLRSRRSQAVAVLVPDVSDPYCAQVLLGIDKSLYGSAYLPVLVDIQNSRARFRNYVATLFERRIEGVIAVANSLELQTEMLNPFAKNQIPVVVIGRASRHGGISSVSVDNKMGARLAIAHLFELGHREIAFIRGPKQVVDSAHRWAGISEFAREHSLSLDSKRILELKDTASSSEGGLEAMATLLERGARFTAVMAFDDMTAFGAIRALSQAGFKVPEQCSVVGFDDVSAAAFYNPPLTTVRQSMEDLGGIGAGIFLRATESQPGDGERIRSVRRKVDPVLMVRASTARQAKLVEVPAPTQAVSRRRQTLV
;
A
#
# COMPACT_ATOMS: atom_id res chain seq x y z
N MET A 1 -31.92 18.00 -13.54
CA MET A 1 -31.53 17.97 -12.12
C MET A 1 -32.30 19.07 -11.40
N ILE A 2 -32.97 18.73 -10.27
CA ILE A 2 -33.78 19.71 -9.51
C ILE A 2 -32.87 20.74 -8.87
N THR A 3 -33.16 22.03 -9.04
CA THR A 3 -32.40 23.11 -8.42
C THR A 3 -32.96 23.46 -7.03
N ILE A 4 -32.17 24.17 -6.20
CA ILE A 4 -32.64 24.64 -4.89
C ILE A 4 -33.86 25.59 -5.02
N ARG A 5 -33.98 26.30 -6.16
CA ARG A 5 -35.11 27.18 -6.45
C ARG A 5 -36.40 26.38 -6.75
N ASP A 6 -36.27 25.25 -7.47
CA ASP A 6 -37.39 24.34 -7.73
C ASP A 6 -37.87 23.69 -6.46
N PHE A 7 -36.90 23.27 -5.60
CA PHE A 7 -37.18 22.76 -4.27
C PHE A 7 -37.95 23.76 -3.42
N ALA A 8 -37.53 25.02 -3.41
CA ALA A 8 -38.18 26.10 -2.65
C ALA A 8 -39.63 26.30 -3.10
N LYS A 9 -39.87 26.34 -4.43
CA LYS A 9 -41.22 26.44 -5.00
C LYS A 9 -42.12 25.28 -4.60
N ALA A 10 -41.60 24.04 -4.61
CA ALA A 10 -42.37 22.83 -4.28
C ALA A 10 -42.68 22.67 -2.80
N SER A 11 -41.76 23.08 -1.94
CA SER A 11 -41.84 22.84 -0.49
C SER A 11 -42.37 24.02 0.34
N GLY A 12 -42.37 25.24 -0.23
CA GLY A 12 -42.72 26.47 0.48
C GLY A 12 -41.62 27.02 1.40
N PHE A 13 -40.46 26.35 1.53
CA PHE A 13 -39.35 26.84 2.34
C PHE A 13 -38.43 27.77 1.55
N SER A 14 -37.77 28.72 2.22
CA SER A 14 -36.80 29.57 1.56
C SER A 14 -35.56 28.77 1.12
N PRO A 15 -34.90 29.12 -0.02
CA PRO A 15 -33.65 28.50 -0.45
C PRO A 15 -32.57 28.51 0.63
N THR A 16 -32.51 29.60 1.43
CA THR A 16 -31.56 29.74 2.54
C THR A 16 -31.84 28.72 3.63
N THR A 17 -33.11 28.59 4.09
CA THR A 17 -33.50 27.61 5.10
C THR A 17 -33.21 26.19 4.65
N ILE A 18 -33.55 25.86 3.40
CA ILE A 18 -33.26 24.55 2.80
C ILE A 18 -31.74 24.28 2.82
N SER A 19 -30.93 25.25 2.38
CA SER A 19 -29.47 25.12 2.34
C SER A 19 -28.87 24.94 3.72
N LEU A 20 -29.32 25.71 4.72
CA LEU A 20 -28.84 25.60 6.10
C LEU A 20 -29.12 24.21 6.70
N VAL A 21 -30.32 23.67 6.47
CA VAL A 21 -30.72 22.36 6.99
C VAL A 21 -30.01 21.22 6.29
N LEU A 22 -30.00 21.20 4.94
CA LEU A 22 -29.43 20.09 4.19
C LEU A 22 -27.89 20.02 4.23
N ASN A 23 -27.25 21.15 4.52
CA ASN A 23 -25.79 21.21 4.70
C ASN A 23 -25.36 21.14 6.17
N ASN A 24 -26.28 20.87 7.11
CA ASN A 24 -25.99 20.86 8.56
C ASN A 24 -25.19 22.10 9.02
N SER A 25 -25.52 23.27 8.48
CA SER A 25 -24.79 24.49 8.78
C SER A 25 -24.97 24.90 10.24
N PRO A 26 -23.91 25.36 10.95
CA PRO A 26 -24.04 25.92 12.30
C PRO A 26 -25.10 27.04 12.40
N ALA A 27 -25.23 27.86 11.36
CA ALA A 27 -26.26 28.89 11.28
C ALA A 27 -27.69 28.34 11.22
N GLY A 28 -27.87 27.05 10.95
CA GLY A 28 -29.16 26.34 10.96
C GLY A 28 -29.53 25.71 12.30
N GLN A 29 -28.71 25.86 13.36
CA GLN A 29 -28.98 25.25 14.67
C GLN A 29 -30.29 25.75 15.27
N HIS A 30 -30.66 27.02 15.06
CA HIS A 30 -31.88 27.64 15.54
C HIS A 30 -33.17 27.19 14.82
N ILE A 31 -33.05 26.43 13.72
CA ILE A 31 -34.20 25.92 12.97
C ILE A 31 -34.81 24.77 13.77
N PRO A 32 -36.15 24.83 14.06
CA PRO A 32 -36.83 23.74 14.81
C PRO A 32 -36.64 22.38 14.13
N GLU A 33 -36.46 21.30 14.92
CA GLU A 33 -36.28 19.96 14.38
C GLU A 33 -37.43 19.50 13.48
N LYS A 34 -38.68 19.86 13.82
CA LYS A 34 -39.83 19.58 12.99
C LYS A 34 -39.70 20.15 11.59
N THR A 35 -39.14 21.36 11.46
CA THR A 35 -38.86 22.00 10.16
C THR A 35 -37.69 21.33 9.42
N LYS A 36 -36.64 20.94 10.15
CA LYS A 36 -35.52 20.18 9.57
C LYS A 36 -36.01 18.85 9.00
N ASP A 37 -36.86 18.14 9.72
CA ASP A 37 -37.41 16.86 9.28
C ASP A 37 -38.33 17.00 8.06
N GLN A 38 -39.13 18.06 8.01
CA GLN A 38 -39.93 18.36 6.83
C GLN A 38 -39.07 18.61 5.61
N ILE A 39 -38.03 19.41 5.72
CA ILE A 39 -37.12 19.68 4.63
C ILE A 39 -36.41 18.40 4.18
N ARG A 40 -35.94 17.54 5.10
CA ARG A 40 -35.33 16.25 4.76
C ARG A 40 -36.32 15.31 4.05
N LYS A 41 -37.61 15.29 4.47
CA LYS A 41 -38.67 14.53 3.79
C LYS A 41 -38.90 15.04 2.36
N TRP A 42 -38.97 16.35 2.18
CA TRP A 42 -39.10 16.96 0.84
C TRP A 42 -37.89 16.67 -0.04
N ALA A 43 -36.66 16.73 0.49
CA ALA A 43 -35.46 16.41 -0.29
C ALA A 43 -35.53 14.96 -0.84
N ARG A 44 -35.92 14.00 0.02
CA ARG A 44 -36.10 12.60 -0.40
C ARG A 44 -37.21 12.44 -1.44
N LYS A 45 -38.37 13.09 -1.24
CA LYS A 45 -39.50 13.04 -2.17
C LYS A 45 -39.16 13.58 -3.53
N LEU A 46 -38.37 14.66 -3.62
CA LEU A 46 -38.00 15.32 -4.86
C LEU A 46 -36.73 14.72 -5.49
N GLY A 47 -36.03 13.80 -4.81
CA GLY A 47 -34.70 13.35 -5.25
C GLY A 47 -33.66 14.48 -5.30
N TYR A 48 -33.80 15.48 -4.43
CA TYR A 48 -32.91 16.61 -4.38
C TYR A 48 -31.67 16.31 -3.57
N TYR A 49 -30.51 16.47 -4.17
CA TYR A 49 -29.20 16.41 -3.51
C TYR A 49 -28.54 17.80 -3.59
N PRO A 50 -28.01 18.30 -2.45
CA PRO A 50 -27.25 19.55 -2.46
C PRO A 50 -26.12 19.49 -3.48
N ASN A 51 -26.02 20.49 -4.33
CA ASN A 51 -24.96 20.56 -5.34
C ASN A 51 -23.62 20.90 -4.67
N GLN A 52 -22.73 19.91 -4.57
CA GLN A 52 -21.40 20.08 -3.96
C GLN A 52 -20.55 21.11 -4.74
N PHE A 53 -20.69 21.20 -6.07
CA PHE A 53 -19.97 22.21 -6.84
C PHE A 53 -20.41 23.63 -6.47
N ALA A 54 -21.72 23.87 -6.32
CA ALA A 54 -22.20 25.17 -5.86
C ALA A 54 -21.74 25.51 -4.42
N ARG A 55 -21.59 24.49 -3.58
CA ARG A 55 -21.05 24.64 -2.21
C ARG A 55 -19.55 24.94 -2.25
N SER A 56 -18.79 24.21 -3.05
CA SER A 56 -17.34 24.40 -3.18
C SER A 56 -16.97 25.77 -3.72
N LEU A 57 -17.77 26.30 -4.65
CA LEU A 57 -17.62 27.68 -5.16
C LEU A 57 -17.81 28.73 -4.04
N ARG A 58 -18.76 28.51 -3.14
CA ARG A 58 -19.04 29.43 -2.02
C ARG A 58 -18.03 29.30 -0.88
N SER A 59 -17.69 28.07 -0.50
CA SER A 59 -16.75 27.78 0.59
C SER A 59 -15.28 27.85 0.14
N ARG A 60 -15.01 27.87 -1.16
CA ARG A 60 -13.68 27.69 -1.77
C ARG A 60 -13.02 26.38 -1.38
N ARG A 61 -13.79 25.38 -0.89
CA ARG A 61 -13.30 24.07 -0.46
C ARG A 61 -13.94 22.95 -1.29
N SER A 62 -13.13 22.12 -1.92
CA SER A 62 -13.59 20.98 -2.70
C SER A 62 -13.97 19.78 -1.84
N GLN A 63 -13.39 19.69 -0.65
CA GLN A 63 -13.49 18.52 0.23
C GLN A 63 -13.09 17.22 -0.47
N ALA A 64 -12.14 17.30 -1.39
CA ALA A 64 -11.60 16.17 -2.10
C ALA A 64 -10.12 15.97 -1.74
N VAL A 65 -9.73 14.73 -1.47
CA VAL A 65 -8.35 14.31 -1.26
C VAL A 65 -7.96 13.30 -2.33
N ALA A 66 -6.85 13.53 -3.01
CA ALA A 66 -6.32 12.57 -3.98
C ALA A 66 -5.62 11.43 -3.23
N VAL A 67 -5.96 10.19 -3.55
CA VAL A 67 -5.28 8.99 -3.08
C VAL A 67 -4.56 8.37 -4.27
N LEU A 68 -3.23 8.56 -4.31
CA LEU A 68 -2.39 8.08 -5.40
C LEU A 68 -1.87 6.69 -5.05
N VAL A 69 -2.05 5.73 -5.95
CA VAL A 69 -1.50 4.38 -5.82
C VAL A 69 -0.65 4.02 -7.04
N PRO A 70 0.44 3.27 -6.86
CA PRO A 70 1.25 2.78 -7.98
C PRO A 70 0.48 1.83 -8.87
N ASP A 71 -0.28 0.91 -8.26
CA ASP A 71 -1.08 -0.11 -8.91
C ASP A 71 -2.22 -0.53 -7.97
N VAL A 72 -3.46 -0.36 -8.41
CA VAL A 72 -4.65 -0.72 -7.63
C VAL A 72 -4.82 -2.24 -7.49
N SER A 73 -4.22 -3.02 -8.37
CA SER A 73 -4.27 -4.50 -8.32
C SER A 73 -3.27 -5.10 -7.32
N ASP A 74 -2.31 -4.33 -6.83
CA ASP A 74 -1.36 -4.76 -5.81
C ASP A 74 -2.08 -4.97 -4.45
N PRO A 75 -2.05 -6.19 -3.87
CA PRO A 75 -2.67 -6.47 -2.58
C PRO A 75 -2.17 -5.57 -1.44
N TYR A 76 -0.92 -5.12 -1.49
CA TYR A 76 -0.38 -4.13 -0.56
C TYR A 76 -1.17 -2.81 -0.64
N CYS A 77 -1.33 -2.28 -1.86
CA CYS A 77 -2.08 -1.06 -2.08
C CYS A 77 -3.54 -1.19 -1.63
N ALA A 78 -4.18 -2.32 -1.91
CA ALA A 78 -5.57 -2.57 -1.53
C ALA A 78 -5.78 -2.51 -0.01
N GLN A 79 -4.87 -3.08 0.79
CA GLN A 79 -4.97 -3.03 2.25
C GLN A 79 -4.70 -1.63 2.81
N VAL A 80 -3.75 -0.90 2.24
CA VAL A 80 -3.51 0.51 2.62
C VAL A 80 -4.73 1.38 2.30
N LEU A 81 -5.33 1.19 1.12
CA LEU A 81 -6.56 1.88 0.71
C LEU A 81 -7.71 1.63 1.69
N LEU A 82 -7.89 0.39 2.17
CA LEU A 82 -8.88 0.05 3.17
C LEU A 82 -8.71 0.87 4.46
N GLY A 83 -7.47 1.01 4.92
CA GLY A 83 -7.16 1.83 6.12
C GLY A 83 -7.43 3.32 5.89
N ILE A 84 -7.09 3.83 4.70
CA ILE A 84 -7.39 5.21 4.31
C ILE A 84 -8.90 5.45 4.31
N ASP A 85 -9.66 4.57 3.63
CA ASP A 85 -11.12 4.70 3.49
C ASP A 85 -11.81 4.67 4.86
N LYS A 86 -11.48 3.68 5.71
CA LYS A 86 -12.03 3.59 7.07
C LYS A 86 -11.79 4.87 7.90
N SER A 87 -10.62 5.48 7.76
CA SER A 87 -10.27 6.70 8.51
C SER A 87 -10.89 7.96 7.94
N LEU A 88 -11.14 8.01 6.63
CA LEU A 88 -11.83 9.13 5.99
C LEU A 88 -13.36 9.00 6.11
N TYR A 89 -13.88 7.80 6.34
CA TYR A 89 -15.32 7.57 6.51
C TYR A 89 -15.87 8.41 7.68
N GLY A 90 -16.92 9.15 7.40
CA GLY A 90 -17.50 10.11 8.37
C GLY A 90 -16.78 11.46 8.45
N SER A 91 -15.64 11.65 7.77
CA SER A 91 -15.06 12.97 7.57
C SER A 91 -15.78 13.74 6.46
N ALA A 92 -15.43 15.02 6.30
CA ALA A 92 -15.95 15.82 5.19
C ALA A 92 -15.27 15.49 3.85
N TYR A 93 -14.21 14.69 3.83
CA TYR A 93 -13.37 14.46 2.65
C TYR A 93 -13.80 13.25 1.84
N LEU A 94 -13.93 13.44 0.53
CA LEU A 94 -14.14 12.37 -0.45
C LEU A 94 -12.78 11.95 -1.02
N PRO A 95 -12.37 10.67 -0.88
CA PRO A 95 -11.17 10.17 -1.54
C PRO A 95 -11.39 10.06 -3.06
N VAL A 96 -10.47 10.61 -3.83
CA VAL A 96 -10.39 10.47 -5.29
C VAL A 96 -9.22 9.55 -5.60
N LEU A 97 -9.51 8.31 -5.95
CA LEU A 97 -8.49 7.32 -6.29
C LEU A 97 -7.85 7.64 -7.63
N VAL A 98 -6.52 7.63 -7.66
CA VAL A 98 -5.71 7.85 -8.87
C VAL A 98 -4.70 6.71 -8.97
N ASP A 99 -4.93 5.80 -9.92
CA ASP A 99 -4.01 4.73 -10.26
C ASP A 99 -3.01 5.20 -11.30
N ILE A 100 -1.73 5.29 -10.94
CA ILE A 100 -0.68 5.75 -11.84
C ILE A 100 -0.07 4.61 -12.69
N GLN A 101 -0.43 3.35 -12.44
CA GLN A 101 0.05 2.15 -13.14
C GLN A 101 1.57 2.14 -13.30
N ASN A 102 2.28 2.41 -12.22
CA ASN A 102 3.75 2.49 -12.17
C ASN A 102 4.35 3.38 -13.27
N SER A 103 3.64 4.44 -13.71
CA SER A 103 4.02 5.32 -14.82
C SER A 103 4.22 6.76 -14.39
N ARG A 104 5.47 7.27 -14.51
CA ARG A 104 5.80 8.69 -14.29
C ARG A 104 5.06 9.63 -15.23
N ALA A 105 4.81 9.19 -16.46
CA ALA A 105 4.07 10.00 -17.44
C ALA A 105 2.62 10.18 -17.00
N ARG A 106 1.95 9.10 -16.56
CA ARG A 106 0.61 9.17 -16.00
C ARG A 106 0.54 10.07 -14.78
N PHE A 107 1.49 9.91 -13.85
CA PHE A 107 1.54 10.77 -12.67
C PHE A 107 1.60 12.25 -13.05
N ARG A 108 2.50 12.66 -13.98
CA ARG A 108 2.62 14.05 -14.42
C ARG A 108 1.33 14.59 -15.01
N ASN A 109 0.63 13.78 -15.81
CA ASN A 109 -0.65 14.17 -16.40
C ASN A 109 -1.72 14.39 -15.33
N TYR A 110 -1.77 13.53 -14.31
CA TYR A 110 -2.71 13.68 -13.20
C TYR A 110 -2.42 14.89 -12.32
N VAL A 111 -1.16 15.29 -12.14
CA VAL A 111 -0.81 16.45 -11.31
C VAL A 111 -1.57 17.70 -11.76
N ALA A 112 -1.56 18.04 -13.06
CA ALA A 112 -2.30 19.18 -13.60
C ALA A 112 -3.80 19.08 -13.30
N THR A 113 -4.40 17.92 -13.59
CA THR A 113 -5.83 17.67 -13.36
C THR A 113 -6.22 17.81 -11.89
N LEU A 114 -5.35 17.35 -10.95
CA LEU A 114 -5.59 17.46 -9.52
C LEU A 114 -5.60 18.92 -9.05
N PHE A 115 -4.71 19.76 -9.58
CA PHE A 115 -4.72 21.20 -9.32
C PHE A 115 -5.99 21.87 -9.88
N GLU A 116 -6.36 21.57 -11.12
CA GLU A 116 -7.59 22.09 -11.76
C GLU A 116 -8.85 21.75 -10.94
N ARG A 117 -8.89 20.55 -10.37
CA ARG A 117 -9.98 20.06 -9.52
C ARG A 117 -9.90 20.57 -8.07
N ARG A 118 -8.91 21.41 -7.74
CA ARG A 118 -8.70 22.00 -6.41
C ARG A 118 -8.67 20.97 -5.28
N ILE A 119 -7.91 19.92 -5.48
CA ILE A 119 -7.70 18.90 -4.44
C ILE A 119 -7.12 19.56 -3.19
N GLU A 120 -7.67 19.27 -2.01
CA GLU A 120 -7.26 19.85 -0.73
C GLU A 120 -6.16 19.04 -0.02
N GLY A 121 -5.75 17.92 -0.59
CA GLY A 121 -4.64 17.13 -0.09
C GLY A 121 -4.30 15.95 -0.97
N VAL A 122 -3.15 15.36 -0.70
CA VAL A 122 -2.64 14.19 -1.40
C VAL A 122 -2.17 13.15 -0.39
N ILE A 123 -2.69 11.94 -0.48
CA ILE A 123 -2.18 10.75 0.21
C ILE A 123 -1.61 9.84 -0.87
N ALA A 124 -0.31 9.57 -0.80
CA ALA A 124 0.39 8.81 -1.84
C ALA A 124 0.96 7.53 -1.26
N VAL A 125 0.56 6.38 -1.79
CA VAL A 125 1.17 5.09 -1.50
C VAL A 125 2.42 4.96 -2.35
N ALA A 126 3.58 4.84 -1.72
CA ALA A 126 4.89 4.93 -2.38
C ALA A 126 5.76 3.71 -2.05
N ASN A 127 5.29 2.53 -2.43
CA ASN A 127 6.04 1.27 -2.35
C ASN A 127 6.89 1.01 -3.61
N SER A 128 6.69 1.78 -4.69
CA SER A 128 7.46 1.69 -5.92
C SER A 128 8.29 2.96 -6.21
N LEU A 129 9.24 2.86 -7.15
CA LEU A 129 10.10 3.96 -7.57
C LEU A 129 9.41 5.06 -8.34
N GLU A 130 8.38 4.69 -9.06
CA GLU A 130 7.77 5.59 -10.02
C GLU A 130 7.12 6.80 -9.35
N LEU A 131 6.77 6.67 -8.07
CA LEU A 131 6.29 7.77 -7.25
C LEU A 131 7.43 8.34 -6.40
N GLN A 132 8.32 9.11 -7.02
CA GLN A 132 9.37 9.82 -6.29
C GLN A 132 8.75 10.96 -5.46
N THR A 133 9.21 11.10 -4.22
CA THR A 133 8.69 12.12 -3.28
C THR A 133 8.84 13.54 -3.85
N GLU A 134 9.87 13.78 -4.68
CA GLU A 134 10.12 15.05 -5.37
C GLU A 134 8.98 15.45 -6.31
N MET A 135 8.30 14.46 -6.90
CA MET A 135 7.16 14.71 -7.80
C MET A 135 5.95 15.26 -7.06
N LEU A 136 5.90 15.14 -5.73
CA LEU A 136 4.85 15.69 -4.87
C LEU A 136 5.16 17.12 -4.39
N ASN A 137 6.39 17.63 -4.64
CA ASN A 137 6.79 18.99 -4.24
C ASN A 137 5.86 20.10 -4.75
N PRO A 138 5.26 20.04 -5.96
CA PRO A 138 4.33 21.07 -6.39
C PRO A 138 3.14 21.25 -5.43
N PHE A 139 2.62 20.16 -4.86
CA PHE A 139 1.55 20.24 -3.86
C PHE A 139 2.04 20.87 -2.56
N ALA A 140 3.17 20.42 -2.02
CA ALA A 140 3.74 20.96 -0.78
C ALA A 140 4.11 22.46 -0.91
N LYS A 141 4.64 22.89 -2.07
CA LYS A 141 4.93 24.30 -2.36
C LYS A 141 3.67 25.17 -2.37
N ASN A 142 2.54 24.63 -2.79
CA ASN A 142 1.24 25.30 -2.78
C ASN A 142 0.49 25.11 -1.45
N GLN A 143 1.18 24.68 -0.38
CA GLN A 143 0.61 24.45 0.95
C GLN A 143 -0.55 23.43 0.98
N ILE A 144 -0.59 22.54 0.00
CA ILE A 144 -1.51 21.41 0.00
C ILE A 144 -0.89 20.30 0.83
N PRO A 145 -1.57 19.80 1.89
CA PRO A 145 -1.07 18.70 2.71
C PRO A 145 -0.74 17.46 1.89
N VAL A 146 0.48 16.94 2.09
CA VAL A 146 0.94 15.72 1.42
C VAL A 146 1.37 14.71 2.46
N VAL A 147 0.85 13.49 2.34
CA VAL A 147 1.24 12.34 3.16
C VAL A 147 1.70 11.20 2.25
N VAL A 148 2.90 10.68 2.51
CA VAL A 148 3.45 9.52 1.81
C VAL A 148 3.36 8.30 2.72
N ILE A 149 2.80 7.20 2.23
CA ILE A 149 2.66 5.93 2.95
C ILE A 149 3.55 4.87 2.29
N GLY A 150 4.24 4.08 3.12
CA GLY A 150 5.17 3.02 2.71
C GLY A 150 6.62 3.48 2.71
N ARG A 151 6.89 4.77 2.53
CA ARG A 151 8.24 5.31 2.40
C ARG A 151 8.48 6.53 3.28
N ALA A 152 9.65 6.60 3.93
CA ALA A 152 10.05 7.79 4.66
C ALA A 152 10.37 8.95 3.71
N SER A 153 9.83 10.16 4.00
CA SER A 153 10.17 11.37 3.28
C SER A 153 11.19 12.20 4.06
N ARG A 154 12.20 12.71 3.34
CA ARG A 154 13.17 13.69 3.89
C ARG A 154 12.84 15.13 3.50
N HIS A 155 11.84 15.33 2.63
CA HIS A 155 11.45 16.66 2.14
C HIS A 155 10.64 17.41 3.19
N GLY A 156 10.96 18.69 3.38
CA GLY A 156 10.16 19.58 4.23
C GLY A 156 8.76 19.76 3.66
N GLY A 157 7.75 19.79 4.54
CA GLY A 157 6.34 19.96 4.16
C GLY A 157 5.63 18.69 3.69
N ILE A 158 6.33 17.54 3.56
CA ILE A 158 5.74 16.25 3.22
C ILE A 158 5.79 15.33 4.44
N SER A 159 4.63 14.91 4.92
CA SER A 159 4.49 13.94 6.00
C SER A 159 4.69 12.52 5.47
N SER A 160 5.12 11.59 6.34
CA SER A 160 5.29 10.20 5.92
C SER A 160 4.99 9.19 7.02
N VAL A 161 4.50 8.03 6.59
CA VAL A 161 4.32 6.81 7.40
C VAL A 161 5.08 5.70 6.70
N SER A 162 5.97 5.01 7.41
CA SER A 162 6.79 3.94 6.84
C SER A 162 6.94 2.78 7.82
N VAL A 163 7.35 1.62 7.32
CA VAL A 163 7.72 0.45 8.13
C VAL A 163 9.23 0.37 8.29
N ASP A 164 9.69 -0.24 9.39
CA ASP A 164 11.08 -0.62 9.52
C ASP A 164 11.41 -1.87 8.69
N ASN A 165 11.61 -1.67 7.38
CA ASN A 165 11.96 -2.74 6.45
C ASN A 165 13.24 -3.49 6.85
N LYS A 166 14.21 -2.79 7.45
CA LYS A 166 15.46 -3.38 7.92
C LYS A 166 15.22 -4.33 9.10
N MET A 167 14.45 -3.87 10.08
CA MET A 167 14.05 -4.69 11.22
C MET A 167 13.23 -5.90 10.78
N GLY A 168 12.24 -5.70 9.89
CA GLY A 168 11.41 -6.80 9.37
C GLY A 168 12.24 -7.89 8.68
N ALA A 169 13.20 -7.50 7.86
CA ALA A 169 14.09 -8.45 7.21
C ALA A 169 14.99 -9.20 8.22
N ARG A 170 15.43 -8.51 9.29
CA ARG A 170 16.15 -9.17 10.39
C ARG A 170 15.30 -10.20 11.13
N LEU A 171 14.02 -9.91 11.38
CA LEU A 171 13.11 -10.88 12.01
C LEU A 171 12.95 -12.13 11.16
N ALA A 172 12.78 -11.98 9.84
CA ALA A 172 12.61 -13.10 8.93
C ALA A 172 13.86 -14.00 8.84
N ILE A 173 15.04 -13.39 8.68
CA ILE A 173 16.29 -14.18 8.60
C ILE A 173 16.66 -14.81 9.96
N ALA A 174 16.41 -14.11 11.07
CA ALA A 174 16.63 -14.64 12.42
C ALA A 174 15.79 -15.90 12.65
N HIS A 175 14.51 -15.87 12.28
CA HIS A 175 13.61 -17.02 12.39
C HIS A 175 14.15 -18.24 11.61
N LEU A 176 14.58 -18.06 10.37
CA LEU A 176 15.17 -19.16 9.60
C LEU A 176 16.47 -19.67 10.24
N PHE A 177 17.29 -18.76 10.75
CA PHE A 177 18.54 -19.12 11.43
C PHE A 177 18.29 -19.91 12.73
N GLU A 178 17.30 -19.53 13.54
CA GLU A 178 16.86 -20.23 14.76
C GLU A 178 16.28 -21.61 14.47
N LEU A 179 15.64 -21.79 13.30
CA LEU A 179 15.19 -23.09 12.81
C LEU A 179 16.34 -24.00 12.30
N GLY A 180 17.58 -23.50 12.31
CA GLY A 180 18.77 -24.23 11.92
C GLY A 180 19.23 -24.02 10.48
N HIS A 181 18.49 -23.27 9.66
CA HIS A 181 18.86 -23.02 8.27
C HIS A 181 20.14 -22.17 8.17
N ARG A 182 21.11 -22.66 7.38
CA ARG A 182 22.37 -21.97 7.09
C ARG A 182 22.58 -21.76 5.59
N GLU A 183 21.99 -22.61 4.79
CA GLU A 183 21.97 -22.50 3.33
C GLU A 183 20.62 -21.92 2.91
N ILE A 184 20.55 -20.58 2.86
CA ILE A 184 19.34 -19.84 2.56
C ILE A 184 19.47 -19.22 1.18
N ALA A 185 18.45 -19.41 0.34
CA ALA A 185 18.33 -18.69 -0.93
C ALA A 185 17.54 -17.39 -0.73
N PHE A 186 17.91 -16.37 -1.48
CA PHE A 186 17.31 -15.04 -1.38
C PHE A 186 16.80 -14.60 -2.76
N ILE A 187 15.50 -14.34 -2.86
CA ILE A 187 14.92 -13.65 -3.99
C ILE A 187 14.72 -12.19 -3.57
N ARG A 188 15.63 -11.35 -4.01
CA ARG A 188 15.65 -9.92 -3.66
C ARG A 188 14.69 -9.15 -4.55
N GLY A 189 14.13 -8.09 -4.01
CA GLY A 189 13.42 -7.10 -4.82
C GLY A 189 14.35 -6.34 -5.77
N PRO A 190 13.79 -5.63 -6.76
CA PRO A 190 14.56 -4.86 -7.73
C PRO A 190 15.43 -3.79 -7.04
N LYS A 191 16.63 -3.53 -7.56
CA LYS A 191 17.56 -2.49 -7.03
C LYS A 191 16.92 -1.11 -6.95
N GLN A 192 16.02 -0.84 -7.85
CA GLN A 192 15.35 0.44 -7.94
C GLN A 192 14.32 0.63 -6.82
N VAL A 193 13.82 -0.40 -6.20
CA VAL A 193 12.87 -0.32 -5.08
C VAL A 193 13.62 -0.06 -3.78
N VAL A 194 13.32 1.05 -3.12
CA VAL A 194 14.03 1.48 -1.89
C VAL A 194 13.92 0.44 -0.78
N ASP A 195 12.77 -0.21 -0.67
CA ASP A 195 12.53 -1.25 0.33
C ASP A 195 13.43 -2.47 0.12
N SER A 196 13.76 -2.80 -1.13
CA SER A 196 14.72 -3.84 -1.47
C SER A 196 16.10 -3.58 -0.83
N ALA A 197 16.59 -2.35 -0.93
CA ALA A 197 17.87 -1.96 -0.33
C ALA A 197 17.82 -2.04 1.21
N HIS A 198 16.72 -1.58 1.84
CA HIS A 198 16.56 -1.63 3.28
C HIS A 198 16.43 -3.06 3.81
N ARG A 199 15.61 -3.91 3.16
CA ARG A 199 15.47 -5.34 3.51
C ARG A 199 16.82 -6.05 3.36
N TRP A 200 17.53 -5.80 2.26
CA TRP A 200 18.85 -6.39 2.03
C TRP A 200 19.90 -5.94 3.05
N ALA A 201 19.87 -4.68 3.49
CA ALA A 201 20.74 -4.19 4.55
C ALA A 201 20.51 -4.97 5.87
N GLY A 202 19.24 -5.21 6.25
CA GLY A 202 18.88 -6.00 7.42
C GLY A 202 19.40 -7.44 7.35
N ILE A 203 19.25 -8.10 6.19
CA ILE A 203 19.76 -9.45 5.93
C ILE A 203 21.29 -9.46 6.02
N SER A 204 21.97 -8.52 5.34
CA SER A 204 23.43 -8.50 5.27
C SER A 204 24.09 -8.23 6.63
N GLU A 205 23.48 -7.35 7.43
CA GLU A 205 23.97 -7.10 8.79
C GLU A 205 23.81 -8.34 9.70
N PHE A 206 22.62 -8.96 9.67
CA PHE A 206 22.39 -10.19 10.41
C PHE A 206 23.37 -11.30 10.01
N ALA A 207 23.56 -11.49 8.70
CA ALA A 207 24.48 -12.49 8.17
C ALA A 207 25.93 -12.27 8.63
N ARG A 208 26.38 -11.02 8.66
CA ARG A 208 27.71 -10.66 9.16
C ARG A 208 27.86 -10.93 10.66
N GLU A 209 26.85 -10.56 11.47
CA GLU A 209 26.85 -10.75 12.92
C GLU A 209 26.88 -12.24 13.32
N HIS A 210 26.28 -13.11 12.51
CA HIS A 210 26.13 -14.54 12.80
C HIS A 210 26.99 -15.45 11.90
N SER A 211 27.97 -14.88 11.16
CA SER A 211 28.83 -15.62 10.22
C SER A 211 28.06 -16.47 9.21
N LEU A 212 26.86 -16.01 8.80
CA LEU A 212 26.06 -16.69 7.80
C LEU A 212 26.55 -16.32 6.39
N SER A 213 26.83 -17.33 5.57
CA SER A 213 27.33 -17.13 4.20
C SER A 213 26.22 -16.65 3.25
N LEU A 214 26.45 -15.51 2.60
CA LEU A 214 25.62 -14.98 1.50
C LEU A 214 26.26 -15.38 0.15
N ASP A 215 26.07 -16.64 -0.25
CA ASP A 215 26.59 -17.13 -1.53
C ASP A 215 25.83 -16.55 -2.72
N SER A 216 26.54 -15.94 -3.66
CA SER A 216 25.96 -15.33 -4.86
C SER A 216 25.15 -16.31 -5.73
N LYS A 217 25.46 -17.61 -5.69
CA LYS A 217 24.70 -18.66 -6.40
C LYS A 217 23.27 -18.80 -5.85
N ARG A 218 23.06 -18.45 -4.58
CA ARG A 218 21.76 -18.51 -3.89
C ARG A 218 21.02 -17.18 -3.86
N ILE A 219 21.56 -16.15 -4.50
CA ILE A 219 20.96 -14.82 -4.53
C ILE A 219 20.50 -14.52 -5.95
N LEU A 220 19.24 -14.13 -6.08
CA LEU A 220 18.66 -13.65 -7.33
C LEU A 220 17.89 -12.36 -7.09
N GLU A 221 17.98 -11.43 -8.02
CA GLU A 221 17.27 -10.16 -7.97
C GLU A 221 16.13 -10.18 -9.01
N LEU A 222 14.94 -9.76 -8.59
CA LEU A 222 13.80 -9.57 -9.49
C LEU A 222 14.12 -8.46 -10.50
N LYS A 223 13.70 -8.65 -11.74
CA LYS A 223 13.94 -7.71 -12.85
C LYS A 223 12.87 -6.63 -12.90
N ASP A 224 11.62 -7.01 -12.67
CA ASP A 224 10.48 -6.12 -12.77
C ASP A 224 10.26 -5.35 -11.47
N THR A 225 9.80 -4.11 -11.59
CA THR A 225 9.50 -3.24 -10.45
C THR A 225 8.19 -3.58 -9.75
N ALA A 226 7.33 -4.35 -10.39
CA ALA A 226 6.09 -4.83 -9.81
C ALA A 226 6.31 -6.20 -9.14
N SER A 227 5.80 -6.35 -7.92
CA SER A 227 5.72 -7.65 -7.24
C SER A 227 4.71 -8.54 -7.96
N SER A 228 5.13 -9.76 -8.30
CA SER A 228 4.23 -10.73 -8.93
C SER A 228 4.60 -12.18 -8.58
N SER A 229 3.59 -13.04 -8.60
CA SER A 229 3.83 -14.47 -8.41
C SER A 229 4.56 -15.09 -9.60
N GLU A 230 4.38 -14.56 -10.80
CA GLU A 230 5.09 -14.96 -12.00
C GLU A 230 6.58 -14.67 -11.87
N GLY A 231 6.95 -13.46 -11.43
CA GLY A 231 8.35 -13.10 -11.17
C GLY A 231 8.99 -13.98 -10.09
N GLY A 232 8.24 -14.31 -9.04
CA GLY A 232 8.68 -15.25 -8.00
C GLY A 232 8.90 -16.66 -8.51
N LEU A 233 8.02 -17.16 -9.38
CA LEU A 233 8.12 -18.47 -10.02
C LEU A 233 9.35 -18.56 -10.93
N GLU A 234 9.57 -17.58 -11.79
CA GLU A 234 10.72 -17.51 -12.69
C GLU A 234 12.05 -17.41 -11.92
N ALA A 235 12.07 -16.57 -10.88
CA ALA A 235 13.25 -16.40 -10.04
C ALA A 235 13.62 -17.71 -9.33
N MET A 236 12.64 -18.42 -8.77
CA MET A 236 12.88 -19.68 -8.08
C MET A 236 13.30 -20.78 -9.06
N ALA A 237 12.66 -20.88 -10.23
CA ALA A 237 13.07 -21.81 -11.28
C ALA A 237 14.54 -21.59 -11.69
N THR A 238 14.94 -20.33 -11.87
CA THR A 238 16.34 -19.97 -12.18
C THR A 238 17.30 -20.39 -11.06
N LEU A 239 16.92 -20.22 -9.78
CA LEU A 239 17.76 -20.67 -8.65
C LEU A 239 17.91 -22.20 -8.63
N LEU A 240 16.85 -22.93 -8.94
CA LEU A 240 16.91 -24.40 -9.05
C LEU A 240 17.80 -24.84 -10.23
N GLU A 241 17.70 -24.22 -11.37
CA GLU A 241 18.56 -24.48 -12.56
C GLU A 241 20.05 -24.23 -12.27
N ARG A 242 20.39 -23.29 -11.39
CA ARG A 242 21.79 -23.05 -10.96
C ARG A 242 22.38 -24.21 -10.15
N GLY A 243 21.57 -25.16 -9.70
CA GLY A 243 22.01 -26.30 -8.87
C GLY A 243 22.52 -25.87 -7.49
N ALA A 244 22.18 -24.69 -7.01
CA ALA A 244 22.56 -24.23 -5.69
C ALA A 244 21.80 -25.02 -4.61
N ARG A 245 22.52 -25.52 -3.60
CA ARG A 245 21.89 -26.18 -2.45
C ARG A 245 21.37 -25.14 -1.48
N PHE A 246 20.12 -25.28 -1.06
CA PHE A 246 19.50 -24.47 -0.01
C PHE A 246 18.41 -25.27 0.70
N THR A 247 18.12 -24.89 1.92
CA THR A 247 17.10 -25.51 2.77
C THR A 247 15.97 -24.53 3.12
N ALA A 248 16.14 -23.27 2.78
CA ALA A 248 15.14 -22.24 2.96
C ALA A 248 15.24 -21.18 1.87
N VAL A 249 14.13 -20.50 1.60
CA VAL A 249 14.01 -19.34 0.70
C VAL A 249 13.46 -18.17 1.48
N MET A 250 14.12 -17.03 1.39
CA MET A 250 13.58 -15.74 1.81
C MET A 250 13.20 -14.95 0.57
N ALA A 251 11.90 -14.78 0.34
CA ALA A 251 11.36 -14.04 -0.78
C ALA A 251 11.25 -12.54 -0.44
N PHE A 252 11.26 -11.70 -1.49
CA PHE A 252 11.15 -10.26 -1.33
C PHE A 252 9.83 -9.86 -0.64
N ASP A 253 8.73 -10.48 -1.09
CA ASP A 253 7.37 -10.25 -0.58
C ASP A 253 6.53 -11.53 -0.71
N ASP A 254 5.27 -11.47 -0.30
CA ASP A 254 4.37 -12.63 -0.30
C ASP A 254 4.01 -13.09 -1.70
N MET A 255 3.83 -12.17 -2.66
CA MET A 255 3.56 -12.54 -4.04
C MET A 255 4.72 -13.31 -4.66
N THR A 256 5.94 -12.84 -4.41
CA THR A 256 7.18 -13.55 -4.78
C THR A 256 7.28 -14.92 -4.08
N ALA A 257 6.90 -15.00 -2.79
CA ALA A 257 6.91 -16.25 -2.04
C ALA A 257 5.92 -17.27 -2.61
N PHE A 258 4.72 -16.84 -3.02
CA PHE A 258 3.73 -17.73 -3.66
C PHE A 258 4.26 -18.32 -4.97
N GLY A 259 4.91 -17.50 -5.78
CA GLY A 259 5.58 -17.96 -6.99
C GLY A 259 6.70 -18.97 -6.71
N ALA A 260 7.52 -18.67 -5.69
CA ALA A 260 8.61 -19.56 -5.26
C ALA A 260 8.08 -20.91 -4.76
N ILE A 261 7.02 -20.94 -3.94
CA ILE A 261 6.40 -22.17 -3.47
C ILE A 261 5.88 -22.99 -4.66
N ARG A 262 5.26 -22.34 -5.65
CA ARG A 262 4.78 -23.02 -6.86
C ARG A 262 5.92 -23.64 -7.66
N ALA A 263 7.03 -22.95 -7.85
CA ALA A 263 8.20 -23.47 -8.54
C ALA A 263 8.83 -24.65 -7.81
N LEU A 264 8.97 -24.57 -6.48
CA LEU A 264 9.43 -25.65 -5.63
C LEU A 264 8.54 -26.90 -5.77
N SER A 265 7.23 -26.71 -5.69
CA SER A 265 6.26 -27.80 -5.88
C SER A 265 6.35 -28.45 -7.27
N GLN A 266 6.53 -27.68 -8.34
CA GLN A 266 6.73 -28.18 -9.70
C GLN A 266 8.03 -28.97 -9.85
N ALA A 267 9.06 -28.64 -9.07
CA ALA A 267 10.33 -29.35 -9.00
C ALA A 267 10.30 -30.54 -8.03
N GLY A 268 9.16 -30.84 -7.40
CA GLY A 268 8.98 -31.97 -6.50
C GLY A 268 9.39 -31.71 -5.05
N PHE A 269 9.72 -30.47 -4.68
CA PHE A 269 10.02 -30.12 -3.30
C PHE A 269 8.75 -29.94 -2.47
N LYS A 270 8.78 -30.44 -1.25
CA LYS A 270 7.74 -30.22 -0.24
C LYS A 270 8.10 -29.02 0.64
N VAL A 271 7.15 -28.09 0.78
CA VAL A 271 7.24 -26.95 1.69
C VAL A 271 6.32 -27.22 2.87
N PRO A 272 6.81 -27.19 4.12
CA PRO A 272 8.15 -26.76 4.55
C PRO A 272 9.19 -27.87 4.67
N GLU A 273 8.83 -29.16 4.50
CA GLU A 273 9.63 -30.31 4.95
C GLU A 273 11.02 -30.38 4.30
N GLN A 274 11.14 -30.01 3.03
CA GLN A 274 12.40 -30.01 2.28
C GLN A 274 12.95 -28.60 2.06
N CYS A 275 12.07 -27.61 2.04
CA CYS A 275 12.46 -26.20 1.87
C CYS A 275 11.48 -25.29 2.60
N SER A 276 11.96 -24.56 3.59
CA SER A 276 11.20 -23.51 4.25
C SER A 276 11.08 -22.27 3.37
N VAL A 277 9.93 -21.57 3.42
CA VAL A 277 9.73 -20.32 2.66
C VAL A 277 9.20 -19.23 3.58
N VAL A 278 9.82 -18.04 3.52
CA VAL A 278 9.38 -16.84 4.25
C VAL A 278 9.10 -15.73 3.25
N GLY A 279 7.94 -15.06 3.41
CA GLY A 279 7.52 -13.88 2.67
C GLY A 279 7.71 -12.58 3.46
N PHE A 280 7.10 -11.53 2.92
CA PHE A 280 7.03 -10.21 3.53
C PHE A 280 5.73 -9.54 3.07
N ASP A 281 5.02 -8.81 3.92
CA ASP A 281 3.82 -8.01 3.76
C ASP A 281 2.65 -8.50 4.60
N ASP A 282 2.44 -9.82 4.72
CA ASP A 282 1.27 -10.46 5.31
C ASP A 282 -0.03 -10.05 4.61
N VAL A 283 -0.02 -10.20 3.26
CA VAL A 283 -1.25 -10.03 2.49
C VAL A 283 -2.30 -11.05 2.91
N SER A 284 -3.60 -10.72 2.72
CA SER A 284 -4.71 -11.58 3.20
C SER A 284 -4.60 -13.03 2.73
N ALA A 285 -4.07 -13.26 1.52
CA ALA A 285 -3.88 -14.60 0.96
C ALA A 285 -2.82 -15.43 1.71
N ALA A 286 -1.87 -14.80 2.41
CA ALA A 286 -0.78 -15.50 3.09
C ALA A 286 -1.26 -16.50 4.16
N ALA A 287 -2.34 -16.17 4.86
CA ALA A 287 -2.93 -17.04 5.87
C ALA A 287 -3.68 -18.26 5.29
N PHE A 288 -4.13 -18.16 4.04
CA PHE A 288 -4.98 -19.16 3.37
C PHE A 288 -4.24 -19.91 2.25
N TYR A 289 -2.99 -19.55 1.98
CA TYR A 289 -2.15 -20.26 1.02
C TYR A 289 -1.84 -21.68 1.52
N ASN A 290 -1.39 -22.57 0.64
CA ASN A 290 -1.03 -23.93 1.03
C ASN A 290 0.45 -24.22 0.71
N PRO A 291 1.30 -24.37 1.76
CA PRO A 291 1.02 -24.16 3.18
C PRO A 291 0.79 -22.67 3.53
N PRO A 292 0.08 -22.36 4.65
CA PRO A 292 -0.03 -21.00 5.16
C PRO A 292 1.35 -20.35 5.33
N LEU A 293 1.54 -19.16 4.75
CA LEU A 293 2.85 -18.52 4.60
C LEU A 293 3.31 -17.83 5.89
N THR A 294 4.49 -18.20 6.36
CA THR A 294 5.26 -17.42 7.33
C THR A 294 5.76 -16.15 6.65
N THR A 295 5.47 -15.00 7.23
CA THR A 295 5.73 -13.71 6.58
C THR A 295 5.90 -12.59 7.60
N VAL A 296 6.46 -11.46 7.17
CA VAL A 296 6.59 -10.26 7.99
C VAL A 296 5.40 -9.32 7.74
N ARG A 297 4.58 -9.10 8.76
CA ARG A 297 3.44 -8.18 8.68
C ARG A 297 3.90 -6.73 8.72
N GLN A 298 3.42 -5.94 7.78
CA GLN A 298 3.61 -4.50 7.71
C GLN A 298 2.45 -3.68 8.31
N SER A 299 1.38 -4.32 8.77
CA SER A 299 0.14 -3.65 9.24
C SER A 299 -0.36 -2.58 8.25
N MET A 300 -0.53 -2.96 7.00
CA MET A 300 -0.82 -2.03 5.88
C MET A 300 -2.09 -1.21 6.09
N GLU A 301 -3.12 -1.80 6.69
CA GLU A 301 -4.35 -1.09 7.06
C GLU A 301 -4.06 0.02 8.08
N ASP A 302 -3.23 -0.26 9.09
CA ASP A 302 -2.82 0.75 10.08
C ASP A 302 -2.00 1.86 9.44
N LEU A 303 -1.09 1.52 8.49
CA LEU A 303 -0.34 2.52 7.73
C LEU A 303 -1.29 3.48 7.00
N GLY A 304 -2.33 2.93 6.35
CA GLY A 304 -3.36 3.71 5.68
C GLY A 304 -4.10 4.62 6.65
N GLY A 305 -4.54 4.08 7.77
CA GLY A 305 -5.27 4.80 8.81
C GLY A 305 -4.45 5.92 9.44
N ILE A 306 -3.18 5.65 9.80
CA ILE A 306 -2.26 6.66 10.34
C ILE A 306 -2.03 7.78 9.31
N GLY A 307 -1.83 7.42 8.05
CA GLY A 307 -1.64 8.38 6.96
C GLY A 307 -2.83 9.31 6.76
N ALA A 308 -4.03 8.77 6.70
CA ALA A 308 -5.27 9.54 6.62
C ALA A 308 -5.48 10.42 7.87
N GLY A 309 -5.19 9.91 9.07
CA GLY A 309 -5.25 10.68 10.30
C GLY A 309 -4.26 11.86 10.33
N ILE A 310 -3.05 11.71 9.77
CA ILE A 310 -2.10 12.82 9.62
C ILE A 310 -2.66 13.87 8.66
N PHE A 311 -3.24 13.44 7.54
CA PHE A 311 -3.88 14.34 6.57
C PHE A 311 -5.02 15.14 7.21
N LEU A 312 -5.95 14.48 7.91
CA LEU A 312 -7.08 15.15 8.56
C LEU A 312 -6.61 16.21 9.56
N ARG A 313 -5.67 15.89 10.43
CA ARG A 313 -5.10 16.85 11.38
C ARG A 313 -4.43 18.04 10.67
N ALA A 314 -3.76 17.81 9.55
CA ALA A 314 -3.13 18.89 8.78
C ALA A 314 -4.16 19.85 8.15
N THR A 315 -5.38 19.36 7.86
CA THR A 315 -6.46 20.19 7.31
C THR A 315 -7.28 20.93 8.37
N GLU A 316 -7.26 20.46 9.62
CA GLU A 316 -7.91 21.13 10.76
C GLU A 316 -7.05 22.28 11.29
N SER A 317 -5.73 22.08 11.30
CA SER A 317 -4.78 23.11 11.68
C SER A 317 -4.61 24.07 10.49
N GLN A 318 -5.47 25.10 10.39
CA GLN A 318 -5.22 26.17 9.41
C GLN A 318 -3.93 26.90 9.84
N PRO A 319 -2.84 26.82 9.05
CA PRO A 319 -1.70 27.66 9.32
C PRO A 319 -2.15 29.11 9.22
N GLY A 320 -1.85 29.94 10.24
CA GLY A 320 -1.94 31.40 10.12
C GLY A 320 -1.07 31.84 8.93
N ASP A 321 -1.37 33.00 8.34
CA ASP A 321 -0.64 33.53 7.20
C ASP A 321 0.88 33.49 7.47
N GLY A 322 1.59 32.59 6.74
CA GLY A 322 3.04 32.43 6.83
C GLY A 322 3.55 31.17 7.57
N GLU A 323 2.73 30.41 8.29
CA GLU A 323 3.16 29.15 8.91
C GLU A 323 3.17 27.99 7.90
N ARG A 324 4.32 27.30 7.81
CA ARG A 324 4.44 26.09 6.98
C ARG A 324 3.79 24.90 7.69
N ILE A 325 3.10 24.06 6.91
CA ILE A 325 2.59 22.78 7.40
C ILE A 325 3.76 21.98 8.01
N ARG A 326 3.67 21.67 9.30
CA ARG A 326 4.66 20.82 9.98
C ARG A 326 4.56 19.40 9.45
N SER A 327 5.64 18.90 8.86
CA SER A 327 5.71 17.50 8.41
C SER A 327 5.81 16.55 9.62
N VAL A 328 5.00 15.51 9.59
CA VAL A 328 4.99 14.42 10.59
C VAL A 328 5.63 13.18 9.97
N ARG A 329 6.54 12.54 10.71
CA ARG A 329 7.12 11.25 10.31
C ARG A 329 6.76 10.20 11.32
N ARG A 330 6.17 9.10 10.86
CA ARG A 330 5.84 7.94 11.68
C ARG A 330 6.50 6.70 11.12
N LYS A 331 7.04 5.89 11.99
CA LYS A 331 7.59 4.58 11.66
C LYS A 331 6.81 3.53 12.44
N VAL A 332 6.40 2.47 11.77
CA VAL A 332 5.64 1.36 12.34
C VAL A 332 6.57 0.15 12.38
N ASP A 333 6.57 -0.56 13.49
CA ASP A 333 7.39 -1.75 13.64
C ASP A 333 6.71 -2.95 12.98
N PRO A 334 7.44 -3.74 12.20
CA PRO A 334 6.92 -4.96 11.60
C PRO A 334 6.85 -6.10 12.62
N VAL A 335 6.01 -7.10 12.35
CA VAL A 335 5.84 -8.29 13.20
C VAL A 335 5.98 -9.55 12.35
N LEU A 336 6.77 -10.53 12.81
CA LEU A 336 6.85 -11.82 12.15
C LEU A 336 5.60 -12.66 12.48
N MET A 337 4.92 -13.11 11.44
CA MET A 337 3.76 -14.01 11.49
C MET A 337 4.22 -15.42 11.14
N VAL A 338 4.49 -16.23 12.15
CA VAL A 338 4.92 -17.62 11.96
C VAL A 338 3.72 -18.49 11.61
N ARG A 339 3.82 -19.23 10.49
CA ARG A 339 2.80 -20.17 10.00
C ARG A 339 3.45 -21.47 9.55
N ALA A 340 2.80 -22.21 8.64
CA ALA A 340 3.19 -23.57 8.27
C ALA A 340 4.20 -23.68 7.13
N SER A 341 4.65 -22.57 6.52
CA SER A 341 5.63 -22.62 5.41
C SER A 341 7.09 -22.70 5.87
N THR A 342 7.33 -22.77 7.19
CA THR A 342 8.68 -22.92 7.77
C THR A 342 8.68 -24.03 8.79
N ALA A 343 9.78 -24.81 8.83
CA ALA A 343 10.03 -25.88 9.79
C ALA A 343 11.51 -25.92 10.19
N ARG A 344 11.85 -26.66 11.23
CA ARG A 344 13.25 -26.94 11.55
C ARG A 344 13.94 -27.61 10.38
N GLN A 345 15.18 -27.23 10.10
CA GLN A 345 15.98 -27.84 9.04
C GLN A 345 16.02 -29.36 9.21
N ALA A 346 15.44 -30.07 8.26
CA ALA A 346 15.67 -31.50 8.11
C ALA A 346 17.12 -31.76 7.64
N LYS A 347 17.67 -32.96 7.88
CA LYS A 347 18.96 -33.35 7.28
C LYS A 347 18.87 -33.17 5.77
N LEU A 348 19.89 -32.54 5.16
CA LEU A 348 19.96 -32.26 3.71
C LEU A 348 19.50 -33.48 2.90
N VAL A 349 18.38 -33.34 2.20
CA VAL A 349 17.95 -34.28 1.16
C VAL A 349 18.60 -33.84 -0.14
N GLU A 350 19.29 -34.76 -0.82
CA GLU A 350 19.89 -34.47 -2.13
C GLU A 350 18.80 -34.03 -3.11
N VAL A 351 19.09 -32.98 -3.87
CA VAL A 351 18.22 -32.48 -4.93
C VAL A 351 17.97 -33.60 -5.92
N PRO A 352 16.73 -34.05 -6.19
CA PRO A 352 16.47 -35.01 -7.26
C PRO A 352 16.98 -34.40 -8.58
N ALA A 353 17.70 -35.18 -9.35
CA ALA A 353 18.15 -34.75 -10.68
C ALA A 353 16.94 -34.24 -11.49
N PRO A 354 17.06 -33.11 -12.23
CA PRO A 354 15.94 -32.52 -12.94
C PRO A 354 15.34 -33.58 -13.91
N THR A 355 14.07 -33.89 -13.67
CA THR A 355 13.32 -34.77 -14.57
C THR A 355 13.20 -34.03 -15.92
N GLN A 356 13.63 -34.64 -17.03
CA GLN A 356 13.69 -34.08 -18.39
C GLN A 356 12.36 -33.52 -18.96
N ALA A 357 11.29 -33.43 -18.15
CA ALA A 357 9.94 -33.00 -18.56
C ALA A 357 9.79 -31.48 -18.78
N VAL A 358 10.70 -30.64 -18.29
CA VAL A 358 10.54 -29.16 -18.37
C VAL A 358 10.97 -28.61 -19.73
N SER A 359 11.77 -29.34 -20.52
CA SER A 359 12.32 -28.83 -21.79
C SER A 359 11.31 -28.80 -22.96
N ARG A 360 10.13 -29.47 -22.86
CA ARG A 360 9.18 -29.61 -23.98
C ARG A 360 7.97 -28.66 -23.98
N ARG A 361 7.78 -27.81 -22.98
CA ARG A 361 6.59 -26.92 -22.93
C ARG A 361 6.84 -25.44 -23.36
N ARG A 362 7.98 -25.13 -23.99
CA ARG A 362 8.22 -23.80 -24.57
C ARG A 362 7.58 -23.53 -25.94
N GLN A 363 6.79 -24.47 -26.49
CA GLN A 363 6.25 -24.32 -27.85
C GLN A 363 4.73 -24.21 -27.98
N THR A 364 3.97 -24.11 -26.90
CA THR A 364 2.51 -23.99 -27.04
C THR A 364 1.94 -23.00 -26.04
N LEU A 365 2.14 -21.73 -26.27
CA LEU A 365 1.31 -20.59 -25.80
C LEU A 365 1.74 -19.37 -26.64
N VAL A 366 1.18 -19.31 -27.84
CA VAL A 366 1.00 -18.08 -28.62
C VAL A 366 -0.46 -17.72 -28.53
#